data_b5f2a7b4bfe4b082bc3383b987276034
#
_entry.id   b5f2a7b4bfe4b082bc3383b987276034
#
_cell.length_a   1.000
_cell.length_b   1.000
_cell.length_c   1.000
_cell.angle_alpha   90.00
_cell.angle_beta   90.00
_cell.angle_gamma   90.00
#
_symmetry.space_group_name_H-M   'P 1'
#
loop_
_entity.id
_entity.type
_entity.pdbx_description
1 polymer ?
#
loop_
_entity_poly.entity_id
_entity_poly.type
_entity_poly.pdbx_seq_one_letter_code
_entity_poly.pdbx_strand_id
1 'polypeptide(L)'
;MEKKEIITATKDFSEQMVEIDTLNKWYGDFHVLKDINLNVGKGEIVVVAGPSGSGKSTLIRCINRLEEYQEGLIKVKGIEVNADVKNLREIRSNVAMVFQHFNLFPHLSIIDNLTLAPMWVYGKPKKEATDTAMHYLERVNIAEQADKFPNQLSGGQQQRVAIARALCKSPDIMLFDEPTSALDPEMIGEVLDVMIGLAKEGKTMVCVTHEMGFARKVADRVIFMDEGQIVEENDPETFFKNPESDRLKLFLEQILAH
;
A
#
# COMPACT_ATOMS: atom_id res chain seq x y z
N MET A 1 33.51 11.33 12.16
CA MET A 1 32.97 10.48 11.08
C MET A 1 32.72 9.10 11.66
N GLU A 2 31.57 8.89 12.28
CA GLU A 2 31.18 7.59 12.80
C GLU A 2 30.50 6.78 11.69
N LYS A 3 31.12 5.69 11.30
CA LYS A 3 30.48 4.66 10.48
C LYS A 3 29.36 4.03 11.31
N LYS A 4 28.11 4.39 11.04
CA LYS A 4 26.97 3.58 11.50
C LYS A 4 27.04 2.25 10.76
N GLU A 5 27.43 1.21 11.48
CA GLU A 5 27.18 -0.17 11.07
C GLU A 5 25.66 -0.35 10.96
N ILE A 6 25.19 -0.42 9.72
CA ILE A 6 23.84 -0.89 9.42
C ILE A 6 23.92 -2.40 9.58
N ILE A 7 23.49 -2.91 10.75
CA ILE A 7 23.23 -4.33 10.93
C ILE A 7 21.99 -4.62 10.07
N THR A 8 22.19 -4.99 8.83
CA THR A 8 21.18 -5.63 7.99
C THR A 8 21.01 -7.05 8.49
N ALA A 9 20.17 -7.24 9.52
CA ALA A 9 19.60 -8.56 9.76
C ALA A 9 18.90 -8.95 8.45
N THR A 10 19.31 -10.05 7.85
CA THR A 10 18.63 -10.63 6.68
C THR A 10 17.19 -10.90 7.09
N LYS A 11 16.25 -10.12 6.54
CA LYS A 11 14.83 -10.36 6.77
C LYS A 11 14.47 -11.73 6.21
N ASP A 12 13.76 -12.54 6.99
CA ASP A 12 13.24 -13.81 6.54
C ASP A 12 11.82 -13.63 5.98
N PHE A 13 11.64 -13.80 4.69
CA PHE A 13 10.38 -13.68 3.99
C PHE A 13 9.72 -15.05 3.72
N SER A 14 10.08 -16.10 4.47
CA SER A 14 9.56 -17.47 4.28
C SER A 14 8.04 -17.56 4.57
N GLU A 15 7.52 -16.78 5.53
CA GLU A 15 6.08 -16.71 5.82
C GLU A 15 5.38 -15.86 4.74
N GLN A 16 4.65 -16.51 3.82
CA GLN A 16 3.96 -15.82 2.73
C GLN A 16 2.69 -15.13 3.21
N MET A 17 2.60 -13.83 2.95
CA MET A 17 1.46 -12.98 3.30
C MET A 17 0.51 -12.79 2.12
N VAL A 18 1.05 -12.70 0.91
CA VAL A 18 0.30 -12.66 -0.36
C VAL A 18 0.96 -13.64 -1.33
N GLU A 19 0.15 -14.45 -1.97
CA GLU A 19 0.55 -15.36 -3.04
C GLU A 19 -0.36 -15.12 -4.22
N ILE A 20 0.22 -14.85 -5.39
CA ILE A 20 -0.49 -14.65 -6.65
C ILE A 20 0.12 -15.60 -7.68
N ASP A 21 -0.72 -16.44 -8.28
CA ASP A 21 -0.31 -17.43 -9.28
C ASP A 21 -1.13 -17.26 -10.54
N THR A 22 -0.46 -16.96 -11.66
CA THR A 22 -1.00 -16.87 -13.02
C THR A 22 -2.27 -16.01 -13.09
N LEU A 23 -2.24 -14.83 -12.42
CA LEU A 23 -3.40 -13.95 -12.33
C LEU A 23 -3.67 -13.28 -13.67
N ASN A 24 -4.91 -13.42 -14.15
CA ASN A 24 -5.40 -12.78 -15.35
C ASN A 24 -6.68 -11.97 -15.05
N LYS A 25 -6.72 -10.74 -15.57
CA LYS A 25 -7.84 -9.81 -15.36
C LYS A 25 -8.20 -9.12 -16.65
N TRP A 26 -9.51 -9.10 -16.97
CA TRP A 26 -10.08 -8.36 -18.10
C TRP A 26 -11.11 -7.32 -17.65
N TYR A 27 -11.19 -6.22 -18.38
CA TYR A 27 -12.32 -5.30 -18.40
C TYR A 27 -12.98 -5.38 -19.77
N GLY A 28 -14.11 -6.12 -19.88
CA GLY A 28 -14.65 -6.51 -21.18
C GLY A 28 -13.62 -7.32 -21.97
N ASP A 29 -13.26 -6.86 -23.17
CA ASP A 29 -12.25 -7.51 -24.02
C ASP A 29 -10.82 -7.06 -23.73
N PHE A 30 -10.62 -6.04 -22.86
CA PHE A 30 -9.30 -5.52 -22.58
C PHE A 30 -8.60 -6.33 -21.48
N HIS A 31 -7.52 -7.01 -21.85
CA HIS A 31 -6.69 -7.82 -20.95
C HIS A 31 -5.71 -6.93 -20.20
N VAL A 32 -6.03 -6.58 -18.94
CA VAL A 32 -5.31 -5.60 -18.14
C VAL A 32 -4.22 -6.20 -17.27
N LEU A 33 -4.39 -7.44 -16.79
CA LEU A 33 -3.34 -8.21 -16.09
C LEU A 33 -3.15 -9.53 -16.81
N LYS A 34 -1.90 -9.87 -17.09
CA LYS A 34 -1.52 -11.00 -17.93
C LYS A 34 -0.51 -11.89 -17.21
N ASP A 35 -0.94 -13.07 -16.79
CA ASP A 35 -0.10 -14.11 -16.15
C ASP A 35 0.76 -13.58 -15.00
N ILE A 36 0.18 -12.73 -14.13
CA ILE A 36 0.91 -12.15 -13.01
C ILE A 36 1.21 -13.21 -11.96
N ASN A 37 2.48 -13.32 -11.61
CA ASN A 37 2.98 -14.15 -10.51
C ASN A 37 3.70 -13.24 -9.51
N LEU A 38 3.30 -13.28 -8.22
CA LEU A 38 3.87 -12.43 -7.19
C LEU A 38 3.67 -13.06 -5.81
N ASN A 39 4.75 -13.14 -5.04
CA ASN A 39 4.69 -13.51 -3.64
C ASN A 39 5.16 -12.33 -2.78
N VAL A 40 4.57 -12.14 -1.61
CA VAL A 40 4.98 -11.13 -0.63
C VAL A 40 5.13 -11.79 0.72
N GLY A 41 6.31 -11.70 1.28
CA GLY A 41 6.63 -12.25 2.59
C GLY A 41 6.25 -11.32 3.75
N LYS A 42 6.24 -11.85 4.96
CA LYS A 42 5.95 -11.09 6.17
C LYS A 42 7.01 -10.02 6.44
N GLY A 43 6.56 -8.79 6.64
CA GLY A 43 7.44 -7.64 6.84
C GLY A 43 8.17 -7.18 5.59
N GLU A 44 7.89 -7.79 4.44
CA GLU A 44 8.45 -7.38 3.14
C GLU A 44 7.76 -6.11 2.65
N ILE A 45 8.54 -5.22 2.06
CA ILE A 45 8.08 -4.00 1.41
C ILE A 45 8.32 -4.14 -0.09
N VAL A 46 7.25 -4.38 -0.83
CA VAL A 46 7.26 -4.46 -2.28
C VAL A 46 6.76 -3.15 -2.87
N VAL A 47 7.58 -2.53 -3.72
CA VAL A 47 7.17 -1.35 -4.49
C VAL A 47 6.87 -1.76 -5.92
N VAL A 48 5.70 -1.35 -6.43
CA VAL A 48 5.28 -1.59 -7.82
C VAL A 48 5.36 -0.29 -8.59
N ALA A 49 6.29 -0.23 -9.55
CA ALA A 49 6.54 0.90 -10.44
C ALA A 49 6.15 0.57 -11.88
N GLY A 50 5.97 1.60 -12.71
CA GLY A 50 5.67 1.45 -14.13
C GLY A 50 4.80 2.59 -14.68
N PRO A 51 4.62 2.70 -16.00
CA PRO A 51 3.84 3.75 -16.61
C PRO A 51 2.37 3.72 -16.20
N SER A 52 1.66 4.84 -16.39
CA SER A 52 0.22 4.90 -16.18
C SER A 52 -0.48 3.91 -17.11
N GLY A 53 -1.51 3.21 -16.60
CA GLY A 53 -2.24 2.19 -17.36
C GLY A 53 -1.57 0.81 -17.42
N SER A 54 -0.40 0.59 -16.80
CA SER A 54 0.26 -0.72 -16.81
C SER A 54 -0.39 -1.80 -15.91
N GLY A 55 -1.49 -1.48 -15.20
CA GLY A 55 -2.23 -2.43 -14.38
C GLY A 55 -1.91 -2.44 -12.88
N LYS A 56 -0.99 -1.59 -12.38
CA LYS A 56 -0.52 -1.55 -10.98
C LYS A 56 -1.66 -1.45 -9.95
N SER A 57 -2.52 -0.44 -10.10
CA SER A 57 -3.66 -0.24 -9.19
C SER A 57 -4.66 -1.40 -9.27
N THR A 58 -4.87 -1.96 -10.47
CA THR A 58 -5.73 -3.13 -10.64
C THR A 58 -5.15 -4.34 -9.90
N LEU A 59 -3.84 -4.57 -10.01
CA LEU A 59 -3.15 -5.67 -9.32
C LEU A 59 -3.38 -5.61 -7.81
N ILE A 60 -3.08 -4.48 -7.17
CA ILE A 60 -3.21 -4.40 -5.72
C ILE A 60 -4.67 -4.42 -5.26
N ARG A 61 -5.62 -3.96 -6.07
CA ARG A 61 -7.06 -4.04 -5.78
C ARG A 61 -7.62 -5.46 -5.92
N CYS A 62 -6.97 -6.33 -6.68
CA CYS A 62 -7.31 -7.75 -6.70
C CYS A 62 -6.96 -8.46 -5.39
N ILE A 63 -5.89 -8.05 -4.68
CA ILE A 63 -5.44 -8.66 -3.42
C ILE A 63 -6.53 -8.64 -2.33
N ASN A 64 -7.32 -7.57 -2.24
CA ASN A 64 -8.41 -7.44 -1.26
C ASN A 64 -9.80 -7.59 -1.89
N ARG A 65 -9.84 -8.02 -3.15
CA ARG A 65 -11.03 -8.18 -3.97
C ARG A 65 -11.91 -6.92 -4.05
N LEU A 66 -11.30 -5.76 -4.17
CA LEU A 66 -11.98 -4.56 -4.65
C LEU A 66 -12.17 -4.63 -6.16
N GLU A 67 -11.26 -5.32 -6.86
CA GLU A 67 -11.40 -5.73 -8.25
C GLU A 67 -11.50 -7.26 -8.32
N GLU A 68 -12.43 -7.77 -9.13
CA GLU A 68 -12.55 -9.19 -9.41
C GLU A 68 -11.60 -9.57 -10.55
N TYR A 69 -11.01 -10.74 -10.46
CA TYR A 69 -10.19 -11.33 -11.52
C TYR A 69 -10.91 -12.57 -12.12
N GLN A 70 -10.52 -12.97 -13.32
CA GLN A 70 -11.21 -14.05 -14.03
C GLN A 70 -10.45 -15.37 -13.97
N GLU A 71 -9.11 -15.34 -14.00
CA GLU A 71 -8.27 -16.54 -13.99
C GLU A 71 -7.09 -16.38 -13.03
N GLY A 72 -6.55 -17.50 -12.58
CA GLY A 72 -5.45 -17.55 -11.62
C GLY A 72 -5.91 -17.70 -10.17
N LEU A 73 -5.00 -17.54 -9.24
CA LEU A 73 -5.22 -17.72 -7.82
C LEU A 73 -4.57 -16.58 -7.03
N ILE A 74 -5.29 -16.03 -6.08
CA ILE A 74 -4.73 -15.13 -5.06
C ILE A 74 -5.01 -15.74 -3.68
N LYS A 75 -3.99 -15.82 -2.84
CA LYS A 75 -4.14 -16.12 -1.41
C LYS A 75 -3.58 -14.98 -0.57
N VAL A 76 -4.26 -14.70 0.52
CA VAL A 76 -3.81 -13.78 1.57
C VAL A 76 -3.74 -14.55 2.88
N LYS A 77 -2.54 -14.70 3.43
CA LYS A 77 -2.29 -15.54 4.64
C LYS A 77 -2.86 -16.96 4.48
N GLY A 78 -2.69 -17.54 3.29
CA GLY A 78 -3.21 -18.88 2.96
C GLY A 78 -4.71 -18.93 2.64
N ILE A 79 -5.46 -17.84 2.81
CA ILE A 79 -6.90 -17.78 2.53
C ILE A 79 -7.10 -17.34 1.08
N GLU A 80 -7.83 -18.15 0.31
CA GLU A 80 -8.13 -17.84 -1.09
C GLU A 80 -9.06 -16.62 -1.22
N VAL A 81 -8.67 -15.69 -2.10
CA VAL A 81 -9.43 -14.48 -2.44
C VAL A 81 -10.50 -14.82 -3.47
N ASN A 82 -11.65 -15.24 -3.02
CA ASN A 82 -12.80 -15.63 -3.86
C ASN A 82 -14.10 -14.91 -3.45
N ALA A 83 -15.25 -15.34 -3.99
CA ALA A 83 -16.54 -14.72 -3.69
C ALA A 83 -17.13 -15.12 -2.33
N ASP A 84 -16.53 -16.03 -1.57
CA ASP A 84 -17.02 -16.42 -0.27
C ASP A 84 -16.97 -15.24 0.73
N VAL A 85 -18.13 -14.90 1.29
CA VAL A 85 -18.29 -13.73 2.18
C VAL A 85 -17.45 -13.86 3.45
N LYS A 86 -17.26 -15.09 3.97
CA LYS A 86 -16.44 -15.33 5.16
C LYS A 86 -14.97 -15.05 4.86
N ASN A 87 -14.46 -15.59 3.76
CA ASN A 87 -13.10 -15.36 3.32
C ASN A 87 -12.85 -13.86 3.08
N LEU A 88 -13.76 -13.17 2.40
CA LEU A 88 -13.63 -11.74 2.15
C LEU A 88 -13.60 -10.89 3.42
N ARG A 89 -14.43 -11.25 4.41
CA ARG A 89 -14.43 -10.55 5.70
C ARG A 89 -13.10 -10.72 6.43
N GLU A 90 -12.57 -11.93 6.44
CA GLU A 90 -11.29 -12.25 7.06
C GLU A 90 -10.13 -11.57 6.33
N ILE A 91 -10.07 -11.69 5.00
CA ILE A 91 -9.06 -11.02 4.18
C ILE A 91 -9.08 -9.50 4.42
N ARG A 92 -10.27 -8.87 4.33
CA ARG A 92 -10.41 -7.43 4.53
C ARG A 92 -10.17 -6.96 5.97
N SER A 93 -10.15 -7.86 6.96
CA SER A 93 -9.69 -7.53 8.30
C SER A 93 -8.16 -7.48 8.39
N ASN A 94 -7.48 -8.35 7.67
CA ASN A 94 -6.02 -8.46 7.66
C ASN A 94 -5.35 -7.48 6.68
N VAL A 95 -6.07 -7.05 5.63
CA VAL A 95 -5.55 -6.15 4.58
C VAL A 95 -6.20 -4.78 4.69
N ALA A 96 -5.41 -3.73 4.87
CA ALA A 96 -5.87 -2.36 4.75
C ALA A 96 -5.38 -1.73 3.44
N MET A 97 -6.18 -0.84 2.87
CA MET A 97 -5.82 -0.12 1.66
C MET A 97 -5.92 1.38 1.87
N VAL A 98 -4.89 2.09 1.42
CA VAL A 98 -4.80 3.54 1.35
C VAL A 98 -4.84 3.94 -0.11
N PHE A 99 -5.77 4.82 -0.47
CA PHE A 99 -6.04 5.23 -1.84
C PHE A 99 -5.42 6.57 -2.18
N GLN A 100 -5.27 6.85 -3.46
CA GLN A 100 -4.87 8.14 -4.01
C GLN A 100 -5.80 9.29 -3.56
N HIS A 101 -7.12 9.05 -3.57
CA HIS A 101 -8.13 10.02 -3.14
C HIS A 101 -8.62 9.65 -1.74
N PHE A 102 -7.95 9.97 -0.73
CA PHE A 102 -8.16 9.79 0.73
C PHE A 102 -9.39 8.95 1.16
N ASN A 103 -10.51 9.03 0.45
CA ASN A 103 -11.79 8.33 0.65
C ASN A 103 -12.33 8.47 2.09
N LEU A 104 -12.13 9.64 2.69
CA LEU A 104 -12.73 9.98 3.98
C LEU A 104 -14.23 10.28 3.81
N PHE A 105 -15.02 9.93 4.82
CA PHE A 105 -16.43 10.29 4.87
C PHE A 105 -16.57 11.78 5.18
N PRO A 106 -17.03 12.63 4.23
CA PRO A 106 -16.97 14.09 4.39
C PRO A 106 -17.94 14.63 5.45
N HIS A 107 -18.97 13.85 5.80
CA HIS A 107 -19.98 14.18 6.79
C HIS A 107 -19.67 13.69 8.21
N LEU A 108 -18.55 13.00 8.39
CA LEU A 108 -18.06 12.51 9.68
C LEU A 108 -16.85 13.33 10.11
N SER A 109 -16.70 13.56 11.42
CA SER A 109 -15.47 14.09 11.98
C SER A 109 -14.29 13.16 11.72
N ILE A 110 -13.06 13.65 11.90
CA ILE A 110 -11.86 12.81 11.73
C ILE A 110 -11.88 11.63 12.70
N ILE A 111 -12.21 11.88 13.98
CA ILE A 111 -12.28 10.80 14.97
C ILE A 111 -13.37 9.78 14.61
N ASP A 112 -14.52 10.22 14.09
CA ASP A 112 -15.60 9.33 13.66
C ASP A 112 -15.21 8.52 12.41
N ASN A 113 -14.45 9.09 11.47
CA ASN A 113 -13.88 8.36 10.33
C ASN A 113 -13.01 7.17 10.79
N LEU A 114 -12.24 7.33 11.87
CA LEU A 114 -11.36 6.29 12.38
C LEU A 114 -12.10 5.26 13.23
N THR A 115 -13.10 5.67 13.99
CA THR A 115 -13.81 4.79 14.95
C THR A 115 -14.95 3.99 14.33
N LEU A 116 -15.47 4.41 13.17
CA LEU A 116 -16.62 3.79 12.50
C LEU A 116 -16.44 2.27 12.31
N ALA A 117 -15.38 1.86 11.63
CA ALA A 117 -15.14 0.44 11.35
C ALA A 117 -14.82 -0.37 12.61
N PRO A 118 -13.95 0.05 13.52
CA PRO A 118 -13.75 -0.59 14.81
C PRO A 118 -15.04 -0.85 15.56
N MET A 119 -15.93 0.11 15.63
CA MET A 119 -17.19 -0.02 16.37
C MET A 119 -18.23 -0.88 15.64
N TRP A 120 -18.51 -0.57 14.39
CA TRP A 120 -19.63 -1.18 13.66
C TRP A 120 -19.30 -2.51 12.98
N VAL A 121 -18.06 -2.71 12.56
CA VAL A 121 -17.64 -3.95 11.88
C VAL A 121 -17.04 -4.94 12.87
N TYR A 122 -16.23 -4.45 13.82
CA TYR A 122 -15.50 -5.31 14.77
C TYR A 122 -16.11 -5.34 16.17
N GLY A 123 -17.18 -4.56 16.42
CA GLY A 123 -17.91 -4.56 17.70
C GLY A 123 -17.11 -4.01 18.88
N LYS A 124 -16.06 -3.20 18.63
CA LYS A 124 -15.26 -2.62 19.72
C LYS A 124 -16.05 -1.59 20.49
N PRO A 125 -15.91 -1.53 21.85
CA PRO A 125 -16.48 -0.47 22.65
C PRO A 125 -16.01 0.91 22.18
N LYS A 126 -16.89 1.93 22.25
CA LYS A 126 -16.57 3.29 21.80
C LYS A 126 -15.27 3.83 22.42
N LYS A 127 -15.07 3.62 23.72
CA LYS A 127 -13.86 4.06 24.41
C LYS A 127 -12.61 3.46 23.79
N GLU A 128 -12.56 2.13 23.61
CA GLU A 128 -11.42 1.43 23.01
C GLU A 128 -11.15 1.91 21.57
N ALA A 129 -12.21 2.07 20.78
CA ALA A 129 -12.10 2.57 19.41
C ALA A 129 -11.55 4.00 19.39
N THR A 130 -12.01 4.88 20.30
CA THR A 130 -11.52 6.26 20.40
C THR A 130 -10.07 6.31 20.87
N ASP A 131 -9.69 5.55 21.89
CA ASP A 131 -8.31 5.50 22.41
C ASP A 131 -7.36 5.01 21.29
N THR A 132 -7.75 3.97 20.54
CA THR A 132 -7.00 3.48 19.38
C THR A 132 -6.88 4.53 18.27
N ALA A 133 -7.97 5.22 17.96
CA ALA A 133 -7.99 6.26 16.95
C ALA A 133 -7.10 7.44 17.31
N MET A 134 -7.16 7.91 18.55
CA MET A 134 -6.29 8.99 19.04
C MET A 134 -4.82 8.59 18.99
N HIS A 135 -4.47 7.37 19.42
CA HIS A 135 -3.11 6.86 19.32
C HIS A 135 -2.57 6.92 17.88
N TYR A 136 -3.38 6.51 16.86
CA TYR A 136 -2.91 6.57 15.49
C TYR A 136 -2.91 7.98 14.90
N LEU A 137 -3.80 8.88 15.34
CA LEU A 137 -3.73 10.30 14.98
C LEU A 137 -2.47 10.98 15.54
N GLU A 138 -2.10 10.69 16.80
CA GLU A 138 -0.83 11.14 17.38
C GLU A 138 0.37 10.64 16.57
N ARG A 139 0.33 9.37 16.19
CA ARG A 139 1.41 8.72 15.44
C ARG A 139 1.63 9.31 14.03
N VAL A 140 0.57 9.80 13.40
CA VAL A 140 0.68 10.50 12.11
C VAL A 140 0.74 12.03 12.27
N ASN A 141 0.97 12.53 13.48
CA ASN A 141 1.13 13.95 13.84
C ASN A 141 -0.05 14.81 13.40
N ILE A 142 -1.28 14.40 13.80
CA ILE A 142 -2.52 15.13 13.45
C ILE A 142 -3.63 15.02 14.51
N ALA A 143 -3.29 14.67 15.75
CA ALA A 143 -4.26 14.44 16.82
C ALA A 143 -5.12 15.68 17.14
N GLU A 144 -4.56 16.88 17.00
CA GLU A 144 -5.25 18.16 17.22
C GLU A 144 -6.38 18.44 16.22
N GLN A 145 -6.47 17.64 15.16
CA GLN A 145 -7.52 17.77 14.14
C GLN A 145 -8.69 16.78 14.35
N ALA A 146 -8.70 16.00 15.45
CA ALA A 146 -9.64 14.90 15.66
C ALA A 146 -11.12 15.29 15.51
N ASP A 147 -11.50 16.48 15.99
CA ASP A 147 -12.89 16.98 15.97
C ASP A 147 -13.26 17.70 14.66
N LYS A 148 -12.31 17.92 13.75
CA LYS A 148 -12.56 18.58 12.47
C LYS A 148 -13.17 17.61 11.46
N PHE A 149 -13.64 18.19 10.35
CA PHE A 149 -14.16 17.46 9.19
C PHE A 149 -13.12 17.44 8.06
N PRO A 150 -13.16 16.45 7.15
CA PRO A 150 -12.18 16.33 6.06
C PRO A 150 -11.96 17.59 5.23
N ASN A 151 -13.01 18.35 4.93
CA ASN A 151 -12.93 19.58 4.14
C ASN A 151 -12.20 20.75 4.84
N GLN A 152 -11.88 20.59 6.12
CA GLN A 152 -11.11 21.57 6.90
C GLN A 152 -9.61 21.24 6.95
N LEU A 153 -9.19 20.14 6.32
CA LEU A 153 -7.82 19.62 6.30
C LEU A 153 -7.18 19.79 4.92
N SER A 154 -5.87 20.02 4.91
CA SER A 154 -5.07 19.96 3.67
C SER A 154 -5.05 18.53 3.09
N GLY A 155 -4.68 18.37 1.82
CA GLY A 155 -4.56 17.05 1.18
C GLY A 155 -3.61 16.11 1.92
N GLY A 156 -2.43 16.58 2.31
CA GLY A 156 -1.48 15.78 3.09
C GLY A 156 -2.01 15.39 4.47
N GLN A 157 -2.75 16.29 5.12
CA GLN A 157 -3.43 15.97 6.38
C GLN A 157 -4.52 14.90 6.17
N GLN A 158 -5.35 15.02 5.13
CA GLN A 158 -6.37 14.02 4.81
C GLN A 158 -5.75 12.65 4.52
N GLN A 159 -4.61 12.62 3.82
CA GLN A 159 -3.91 11.37 3.52
C GLN A 159 -3.34 10.72 4.79
N ARG A 160 -2.76 11.51 5.69
CA ARG A 160 -2.31 10.98 6.99
C ARG A 160 -3.47 10.43 7.83
N VAL A 161 -4.63 11.09 7.80
CA VAL A 161 -5.86 10.55 8.41
C VAL A 161 -6.29 9.25 7.75
N ALA A 162 -6.21 9.12 6.42
CA ALA A 162 -6.54 7.88 5.71
C ALA A 162 -5.60 6.72 6.12
N ILE A 163 -4.31 7.01 6.31
CA ILE A 163 -3.35 6.04 6.84
C ILE A 163 -3.71 5.65 8.29
N ALA A 164 -3.98 6.62 9.16
CA ALA A 164 -4.39 6.37 10.54
C ALA A 164 -5.66 5.52 10.61
N ARG A 165 -6.66 5.81 9.78
CA ARG A 165 -7.89 5.02 9.67
C ARG A 165 -7.60 3.57 9.25
N ALA A 166 -6.70 3.38 8.29
CA ALA A 166 -6.28 2.05 7.88
C ALA A 166 -5.62 1.26 9.03
N LEU A 167 -4.80 1.93 9.83
CA LEU A 167 -4.10 1.36 10.99
C LEU A 167 -5.03 0.99 12.15
N CYS A 168 -6.17 1.67 12.33
CA CYS A 168 -7.16 1.37 13.38
C CYS A 168 -7.73 -0.05 13.31
N LYS A 169 -7.59 -0.72 12.17
CA LYS A 169 -7.95 -2.13 11.97
C LYS A 169 -6.86 -3.10 12.46
N SER A 170 -5.67 -2.59 12.82
CA SER A 170 -4.48 -3.39 13.10
C SER A 170 -4.15 -4.41 11.98
N PRO A 171 -4.06 -3.97 10.72
CA PRO A 171 -3.87 -4.88 9.59
C PRO A 171 -2.45 -5.49 9.60
N ASP A 172 -2.35 -6.72 9.07
CA ASP A 172 -1.05 -7.36 8.84
C ASP A 172 -0.40 -6.88 7.54
N ILE A 173 -1.22 -6.49 6.56
CA ILE A 173 -0.78 -6.04 5.23
C ILE A 173 -1.36 -4.66 4.94
N MET A 174 -0.52 -3.74 4.47
CA MET A 174 -0.90 -2.41 4.01
C MET A 174 -0.70 -2.31 2.50
N LEU A 175 -1.76 -1.98 1.78
CA LEU A 175 -1.72 -1.68 0.35
C LEU A 175 -1.81 -0.17 0.15
N PHE A 176 -0.89 0.40 -0.63
CA PHE A 176 -0.86 1.82 -0.95
C PHE A 176 -1.02 2.01 -2.46
N ASP A 177 -2.07 2.71 -2.88
CA ASP A 177 -2.37 2.99 -4.28
C ASP A 177 -2.10 4.46 -4.57
N GLU A 178 -0.89 4.76 -5.00
CA GLU A 178 -0.40 6.11 -5.33
C GLU A 178 -0.74 7.17 -4.24
N PRO A 179 -0.33 6.97 -2.99
CA PRO A 179 -0.80 7.75 -1.85
C PRO A 179 -0.39 9.24 -1.88
N THR A 180 0.51 9.62 -2.77
CA THR A 180 1.04 10.99 -2.88
C THR A 180 0.63 11.72 -4.16
N SER A 181 0.07 11.02 -5.16
CA SER A 181 -0.17 11.59 -6.50
C SER A 181 -1.27 12.65 -6.56
N ALA A 182 -2.12 12.76 -5.53
CA ALA A 182 -3.13 13.82 -5.40
C ALA A 182 -2.69 14.97 -4.48
N LEU A 183 -1.41 15.04 -4.12
CA LEU A 183 -0.88 16.01 -3.16
C LEU A 183 0.00 17.06 -3.84
N ASP A 184 0.00 18.25 -3.25
CA ASP A 184 0.98 19.28 -3.58
C ASP A 184 2.39 18.82 -3.15
N PRO A 185 3.46 19.15 -3.91
CA PRO A 185 4.81 18.69 -3.65
C PRO A 185 5.32 18.93 -2.22
N GLU A 186 4.93 20.05 -1.61
CA GLU A 186 5.32 20.41 -0.24
C GLU A 186 4.70 19.47 0.83
N MET A 187 3.61 18.77 0.51
CA MET A 187 2.92 17.88 1.43
C MET A 187 3.35 16.41 1.31
N ILE A 188 4.04 16.04 0.25
CA ILE A 188 4.48 14.66 -0.04
C ILE A 188 5.38 14.13 1.08
N GLY A 189 6.33 14.95 1.54
CA GLY A 189 7.33 14.56 2.55
C GLY A 189 6.70 14.01 3.83
N GLU A 190 5.68 14.68 4.37
CA GLU A 190 5.02 14.28 5.61
C GLU A 190 4.32 12.91 5.49
N VAL A 191 3.73 12.61 4.33
CA VAL A 191 3.07 11.32 4.06
C VAL A 191 4.12 10.21 3.92
N LEU A 192 5.21 10.48 3.18
CA LEU A 192 6.31 9.53 3.02
C LEU A 192 7.00 9.23 4.34
N ASP A 193 7.17 10.20 5.24
CA ASP A 193 7.76 9.99 6.56
C ASP A 193 6.91 9.04 7.43
N VAL A 194 5.58 9.15 7.36
CA VAL A 194 4.68 8.18 8.00
C VAL A 194 4.88 6.78 7.41
N MET A 195 4.93 6.64 6.09
CA MET A 195 5.14 5.35 5.43
C MET A 195 6.52 4.74 5.77
N ILE A 196 7.57 5.57 5.85
CA ILE A 196 8.92 5.15 6.28
C ILE A 196 8.88 4.67 7.75
N GLY A 197 8.09 5.32 8.60
CA GLY A 197 7.87 4.88 9.98
C GLY A 197 7.28 3.47 10.03
N LEU A 198 6.24 3.20 9.24
CA LEU A 198 5.60 1.88 9.14
C LEU A 198 6.57 0.80 8.63
N ALA A 199 7.38 1.15 7.64
CA ALA A 199 8.43 0.29 7.10
C ALA A 199 9.44 -0.14 8.18
N LYS A 200 9.90 0.80 9.00
CA LYS A 200 10.84 0.53 10.11
C LYS A 200 10.25 -0.36 11.20
N GLU A 201 8.93 -0.39 11.34
CA GLU A 201 8.22 -1.24 12.29
C GLU A 201 7.99 -2.67 11.76
N GLY A 202 8.46 -2.98 10.55
CA GLY A 202 8.33 -4.29 9.95
C GLY A 202 6.91 -4.59 9.43
N LYS A 203 6.13 -3.57 9.07
CA LYS A 203 4.82 -3.78 8.42
C LYS A 203 5.01 -4.35 7.01
N THR A 204 4.23 -5.37 6.66
CA THR A 204 4.16 -5.86 5.29
C THR A 204 3.45 -4.83 4.42
N MET A 205 4.08 -4.40 3.34
CA MET A 205 3.57 -3.32 2.51
C MET A 205 3.68 -3.65 1.01
N VAL A 206 2.62 -3.37 0.26
CA VAL A 206 2.67 -3.33 -1.22
C VAL A 206 2.29 -1.91 -1.64
N CYS A 207 3.23 -1.21 -2.28
CA CYS A 207 3.11 0.21 -2.56
C CYS A 207 3.20 0.47 -4.08
N VAL A 208 2.12 0.93 -4.68
CA VAL A 208 2.16 1.56 -6.01
C VAL A 208 2.54 3.01 -5.81
N THR A 209 3.66 3.45 -6.39
CA THR A 209 4.13 4.84 -6.24
C THR A 209 5.05 5.26 -7.36
N HIS A 210 5.09 6.57 -7.62
CA HIS A 210 6.07 7.24 -8.48
C HIS A 210 7.23 7.85 -7.68
N GLU A 211 7.20 7.75 -6.35
CA GLU A 211 8.23 8.29 -5.46
C GLU A 211 9.46 7.37 -5.42
N MET A 212 10.35 7.48 -6.41
CA MET A 212 11.52 6.60 -6.53
C MET A 212 12.51 6.78 -5.37
N GLY A 213 12.56 7.98 -4.77
CA GLY A 213 13.35 8.23 -3.56
C GLY A 213 12.86 7.42 -2.36
N PHE A 214 11.55 7.25 -2.21
CA PHE A 214 10.94 6.38 -1.20
C PHE A 214 11.27 4.91 -1.49
N ALA A 215 11.07 4.45 -2.75
CA ALA A 215 11.38 3.08 -3.15
C ALA A 215 12.83 2.70 -2.82
N ARG A 216 13.80 3.54 -3.17
CA ARG A 216 15.23 3.34 -2.87
C ARG A 216 15.52 3.23 -1.37
N LYS A 217 14.74 3.92 -0.54
CA LYS A 217 15.00 4.03 0.91
C LYS A 217 14.43 2.89 1.72
N VAL A 218 13.28 2.32 1.30
CA VAL A 218 12.54 1.39 2.13
C VAL A 218 12.18 0.06 1.48
N ALA A 219 12.15 -0.03 0.15
CA ALA A 219 11.77 -1.26 -0.52
C ALA A 219 12.77 -2.38 -0.26
N ASP A 220 12.27 -3.57 -0.02
CA ASP A 220 13.05 -4.80 -0.05
C ASP A 220 13.14 -5.32 -1.49
N ARG A 221 12.08 -5.09 -2.29
CA ARG A 221 11.99 -5.46 -3.69
C ARG A 221 11.18 -4.44 -4.47
N VAL A 222 11.62 -4.16 -5.71
CA VAL A 222 10.93 -3.27 -6.64
C VAL A 222 10.52 -4.05 -7.88
N ILE A 223 9.27 -3.91 -8.28
CA ILE A 223 8.67 -4.58 -9.44
C ILE A 223 8.37 -3.53 -10.50
N PHE A 224 8.79 -3.78 -11.72
CA PHE A 224 8.43 -2.97 -12.88
C PHE A 224 7.32 -3.65 -13.67
N MET A 225 6.17 -2.98 -13.77
CA MET A 225 5.05 -3.43 -14.59
C MET A 225 4.92 -2.59 -15.86
N ASP A 226 4.73 -3.26 -16.98
CA ASP A 226 4.38 -2.64 -18.25
C ASP A 226 3.39 -3.54 -19.03
N GLU A 227 2.42 -2.93 -19.72
CA GLU A 227 1.40 -3.60 -20.55
C GLU A 227 0.69 -4.79 -19.87
N GLY A 228 0.47 -4.68 -18.57
CA GLY A 228 -0.23 -5.70 -17.77
C GLY A 228 0.63 -6.87 -17.30
N GLN A 229 1.94 -6.81 -17.46
CA GLN A 229 2.90 -7.87 -17.07
C GLN A 229 3.93 -7.34 -16.09
N ILE A 230 4.49 -8.23 -15.27
CA ILE A 230 5.73 -7.97 -14.54
C ILE A 230 6.88 -8.19 -15.51
N VAL A 231 7.59 -7.12 -15.86
CA VAL A 231 8.70 -7.16 -16.82
C VAL A 231 10.02 -7.44 -16.12
N GLU A 232 10.20 -6.89 -14.94
CA GLU A 232 11.43 -7.05 -14.15
C GLU A 232 11.13 -6.87 -12.67
N GLU A 233 11.79 -7.65 -11.81
CA GLU A 233 11.79 -7.46 -10.37
C GLU A 233 13.19 -7.65 -9.81
N ASN A 234 13.61 -6.75 -8.91
CA ASN A 234 14.93 -6.77 -8.31
C ASN A 234 14.94 -6.09 -6.94
N ASP A 235 16.02 -6.26 -6.19
CA ASP A 235 16.33 -5.38 -5.07
C ASP A 235 16.52 -3.93 -5.56
N PRO A 236 16.33 -2.92 -4.68
CA PRO A 236 16.41 -1.51 -5.13
C PRO A 236 17.76 -1.12 -5.73
N GLU A 237 18.88 -1.69 -5.26
CA GLU A 237 20.20 -1.33 -5.80
C GLU A 237 20.34 -1.79 -7.25
N THR A 238 20.01 -3.05 -7.53
CA THR A 238 20.03 -3.63 -8.88
C THR A 238 19.03 -2.91 -9.78
N PHE A 239 17.80 -2.74 -9.32
CA PHE A 239 16.72 -2.08 -10.08
C PHE A 239 17.10 -0.70 -10.61
N PHE A 240 17.72 0.14 -9.76
CA PHE A 240 18.03 1.52 -10.13
C PHE A 240 19.39 1.72 -10.76
N LYS A 241 20.36 0.81 -10.53
CA LYS A 241 21.72 0.98 -11.04
C LYS A 241 22.05 0.09 -12.24
N ASN A 242 21.45 -1.11 -12.26
CA ASN A 242 21.75 -2.13 -13.25
C ASN A 242 20.47 -2.76 -13.83
N PRO A 243 19.51 -1.97 -14.35
CA PRO A 243 18.29 -2.51 -14.95
C PRO A 243 18.63 -3.41 -16.15
N GLU A 244 17.97 -4.56 -16.24
CA GLU A 244 18.22 -5.52 -17.31
C GLU A 244 17.40 -5.18 -18.56
N SER A 245 16.08 -4.96 -18.38
CA SER A 245 15.17 -4.71 -19.49
C SER A 245 15.33 -3.32 -20.09
N ASP A 246 15.30 -3.22 -21.41
CA ASP A 246 15.37 -1.92 -22.10
C ASP A 246 14.16 -1.04 -21.80
N ARG A 247 13.01 -1.65 -21.50
CA ARG A 247 11.79 -0.93 -21.07
C ARG A 247 11.98 -0.26 -19.72
N LEU A 248 12.59 -0.94 -18.74
CA LEU A 248 12.90 -0.34 -17.46
C LEU A 248 13.93 0.77 -17.57
N LYS A 249 14.99 0.60 -18.41
CA LYS A 249 15.99 1.64 -18.66
C LYS A 249 15.34 2.93 -19.16
N LEU A 250 14.49 2.82 -20.19
CA LEU A 250 13.75 3.97 -20.73
C LEU A 250 12.83 4.63 -19.69
N PHE A 251 12.14 3.83 -18.88
CA PHE A 251 11.28 4.34 -17.82
C PHE A 251 12.07 5.10 -16.77
N LEU A 252 13.20 4.55 -16.31
CA LEU A 252 14.07 5.21 -15.32
C LEU A 252 14.70 6.50 -15.86
N GLU A 253 15.12 6.53 -17.12
CA GLU A 253 15.62 7.74 -17.77
C GLU A 253 14.58 8.87 -17.75
N GLN A 254 13.31 8.55 -18.04
CA GLN A 254 12.23 9.54 -18.03
C GLN A 254 11.91 10.09 -16.63
N ILE A 255 11.90 9.22 -15.61
CA ILE A 255 11.52 9.63 -14.24
C ILE A 255 12.69 10.30 -13.51
N LEU A 256 13.92 9.89 -13.75
CA LEU A 256 15.09 10.43 -13.05
C LEU A 256 15.64 11.71 -13.71
N ALA A 257 15.15 12.07 -14.89
CA ALA A 257 15.48 13.32 -15.57
C ALA A 257 14.70 14.53 -15.04
N HIS A 258 13.74 14.32 -14.18
CA HIS A 258 12.93 15.35 -13.49
C HIS A 258 13.24 15.34 -11.99
#